data_b40778b4e5d10d2872d22b35976835f1
#
_entry.id   b40778b4e5d10d2872d22b35976835f1
#
_cell.length_a   1.000
_cell.length_b   1.000
_cell.length_c   1.000
_cell.angle_alpha   90.00
_cell.angle_beta   90.00
_cell.angle_gamma   90.00
#
_symmetry.space_group_name_H-M   'P 1'
#
loop_
_entity.id
_entity.type
_entity.pdbx_description
1 polymer ?
#
loop_
_entity_poly.entity_id
_entity_poly.type
_entity_poly.pdbx_seq_one_letter_code
_entity_poly.pdbx_strand_id
1 'polypeptide(L)'
;MGLRTSVLLVLLASSPGLTFAKTTLPIVASHHQDVMIASASLTDYTRSDPYASDGRPRSIMVSGFYPTTQCRRKKIEPYMPPATASFMDTKFGAYGLPNGSFQSLGLDTCMTPAKRGGCSKDLPVVLFSGALATSRHLYNAMLQNIAATGYIVLSIDHPYDADMVEFPDGTIVTGVDIESDAEIELALDTRVADIEFVSKQMKNASAIKDLLPGYAGGKNALKMAVVGHSLGGAAAAGAMMSITSLKGGVNLDGSMFGPVLTTGFNDPFMLMGHENKTQATDPSWKTIWPNLTGWKKEFEVKHSAHYSFSDLPLVISALGLDGKLPAQVGELLGSIEGRRMTGLTTTYVAAFLDMVLKGGKEDAFSKAGSRFTEVDEVA
;
A
#
# COMPACT_ATOMS: atom_id res chain seq x y z
N MET A 1 -56.14 40.83 -28.85
CA MET A 1 -55.32 39.67 -29.20
C MET A 1 -54.23 39.55 -28.16
N GLY A 2 -54.44 38.73 -27.14
CA GLY A 2 -53.49 38.59 -26.00
C GLY A 2 -52.74 37.26 -26.15
N LEU A 3 -51.43 37.33 -26.27
CA LEU A 3 -50.53 36.16 -26.21
C LEU A 3 -50.39 35.71 -24.74
N ARG A 4 -50.81 34.45 -24.49
CA ARG A 4 -50.54 33.79 -23.22
C ARG A 4 -49.19 33.04 -23.36
N THR A 5 -48.20 33.51 -22.62
CA THR A 5 -46.92 32.82 -22.50
C THR A 5 -47.03 31.71 -21.43
N SER A 6 -47.04 30.47 -21.88
CA SER A 6 -47.00 29.31 -20.96
C SER A 6 -45.57 29.05 -20.52
N VAL A 7 -45.31 29.25 -19.23
CA VAL A 7 -44.01 28.87 -18.58
C VAL A 7 -44.06 27.38 -18.29
N LEU A 8 -43.21 26.63 -18.98
CA LEU A 8 -43.03 25.20 -18.76
C LEU A 8 -42.08 25.03 -17.58
N LEU A 9 -42.61 24.65 -16.41
CA LEU A 9 -41.83 24.31 -15.21
C LEU A 9 -41.22 22.90 -15.42
N VAL A 10 -39.92 22.83 -15.72
CA VAL A 10 -39.19 21.56 -15.75
C VAL A 10 -38.84 21.20 -14.31
N LEU A 11 -39.59 20.28 -13.73
CA LEU A 11 -39.26 19.64 -12.48
C LEU A 11 -38.06 18.69 -12.74
N LEU A 12 -36.87 19.13 -12.34
CA LEU A 12 -35.71 18.26 -12.19
C LEU A 12 -36.00 17.27 -11.03
N ALA A 13 -36.42 16.06 -11.38
CA ALA A 13 -36.49 14.97 -10.43
C ALA A 13 -35.05 14.62 -10.02
N SER A 14 -34.66 15.01 -8.82
CA SER A 14 -33.44 14.49 -8.17
C SER A 14 -33.65 12.98 -7.95
N SER A 15 -32.97 12.17 -8.77
CA SER A 15 -32.89 10.74 -8.53
C SER A 15 -32.35 10.53 -7.11
N PRO A 16 -33.02 9.72 -6.26
CA PRO A 16 -32.47 9.37 -4.97
C PRO A 16 -31.15 8.64 -5.23
N GLY A 17 -30.03 9.26 -4.82
CA GLY A 17 -28.73 8.59 -4.86
C GLY A 17 -28.84 7.26 -4.11
N LEU A 18 -28.56 6.17 -4.79
CA LEU A 18 -28.42 4.87 -4.17
C LEU A 18 -27.34 4.96 -3.10
N THR A 19 -27.73 5.10 -1.85
CA THR A 19 -26.81 4.97 -0.71
C THR A 19 -26.51 3.48 -0.56
N PHE A 20 -25.41 3.02 -1.17
CA PHE A 20 -24.89 1.68 -0.89
C PHE A 20 -24.57 1.59 0.61
N ALA A 21 -25.03 0.53 1.27
CA ALA A 21 -24.61 0.22 2.62
C ALA A 21 -23.09 0.02 2.62
N LYS A 22 -22.36 0.83 3.38
CA LYS A 22 -20.89 0.76 3.41
C LYS A 22 -20.44 -0.52 4.11
N THR A 23 -19.69 -1.36 3.38
CA THR A 23 -18.98 -2.51 3.93
C THR A 23 -17.65 -2.06 4.49
N THR A 24 -17.45 -2.16 5.80
CA THR A 24 -16.20 -1.75 6.45
C THR A 24 -15.20 -2.88 6.44
N LEU A 25 -14.01 -2.64 5.89
CA LEU A 25 -12.90 -3.58 5.94
C LEU A 25 -12.35 -3.64 7.39
N PRO A 26 -12.10 -4.85 7.93
CA PRO A 26 -11.72 -5.00 9.32
C PRO A 26 -10.25 -4.71 9.60
N ILE A 27 -9.94 -4.24 10.82
CA ILE A 27 -8.62 -4.38 11.40
C ILE A 27 -8.55 -5.78 12.03
N VAL A 28 -7.62 -6.62 11.56
CA VAL A 28 -7.48 -8.03 11.98
C VAL A 28 -6.33 -8.25 12.97
N ALA A 29 -5.49 -7.24 13.21
CA ALA A 29 -4.42 -7.27 14.20
C ALA A 29 -5.00 -7.47 15.62
N SER A 30 -4.47 -8.43 16.38
CA SER A 30 -5.00 -8.84 17.70
C SER A 30 -4.87 -7.76 18.78
N HIS A 31 -3.81 -6.96 18.71
CA HIS A 31 -3.59 -5.78 19.57
C HIS A 31 -3.34 -4.60 18.66
N HIS A 32 -4.28 -3.68 18.58
CA HIS A 32 -4.22 -2.59 17.63
C HIS A 32 -4.57 -1.25 18.27
N GLN A 33 -3.94 -0.21 17.72
CA GLN A 33 -4.30 1.18 17.95
C GLN A 33 -5.30 1.64 16.89
N ASP A 34 -6.13 2.62 17.23
CA ASP A 34 -6.91 3.32 16.22
C ASP A 34 -5.99 4.06 15.25
N VAL A 35 -6.39 4.15 13.98
CA VAL A 35 -5.57 4.74 12.92
C VAL A 35 -6.29 5.93 12.31
N MET A 36 -5.57 7.03 12.14
CA MET A 36 -5.97 8.16 11.28
C MET A 36 -5.42 7.93 9.88
N ILE A 37 -6.20 8.32 8.87
CA ILE A 37 -5.79 8.26 7.46
C ILE A 37 -5.94 9.66 6.86
N ALA A 38 -4.92 10.08 6.12
CA ALA A 38 -4.94 11.29 5.31
C ALA A 38 -4.14 11.06 4.03
N SER A 39 -4.44 11.82 2.99
CA SER A 39 -3.70 11.77 1.72
C SER A 39 -3.32 13.17 1.28
N ALA A 40 -2.15 13.29 0.66
CA ALA A 40 -1.66 14.54 0.10
C ALA A 40 -0.88 14.30 -1.19
N SER A 41 -0.87 15.29 -2.07
CA SER A 41 0.08 15.35 -3.18
C SER A 41 1.40 15.95 -2.69
N LEU A 42 2.51 15.38 -3.15
CA LEU A 42 3.85 15.89 -2.91
C LEU A 42 4.53 16.11 -4.27
N THR A 43 5.12 17.30 -4.47
CA THR A 43 5.79 17.65 -5.72
C THR A 43 7.30 17.79 -5.47
N ASP A 44 8.09 17.02 -6.21
CA ASP A 44 9.54 17.14 -6.25
C ASP A 44 9.95 18.11 -7.35
N TYR A 45 10.19 19.35 -6.97
CA TYR A 45 10.62 20.39 -7.89
C TYR A 45 12.08 20.23 -8.39
N THR A 46 12.80 19.25 -7.88
CA THR A 46 14.20 18.98 -8.28
C THR A 46 14.31 17.94 -9.40
N ARG A 47 13.22 17.22 -9.68
CA ARG A 47 13.14 16.20 -10.74
C ARG A 47 12.03 16.53 -11.74
N SER A 48 12.33 16.43 -13.03
CA SER A 48 11.29 16.35 -14.06
C SER A 48 10.61 14.97 -14.01
N ASP A 49 9.32 14.93 -14.33
CA ASP A 49 8.59 13.66 -14.45
C ASP A 49 9.05 12.94 -15.71
N PRO A 50 9.60 11.71 -15.62
CA PRO A 50 10.16 11.02 -16.78
C PRO A 50 9.10 10.57 -17.81
N TYR A 51 7.83 10.56 -17.42
CA TYR A 51 6.72 10.18 -18.29
C TYR A 51 5.98 11.39 -18.89
N ALA A 52 6.25 12.59 -18.42
CA ALA A 52 5.60 13.80 -18.89
C ALA A 52 6.48 14.52 -19.94
N SER A 53 5.93 14.72 -21.16
CA SER A 53 6.66 15.34 -22.27
C SER A 53 6.88 16.85 -22.13
N ASP A 54 6.17 17.51 -21.20
CA ASP A 54 6.26 18.96 -20.98
C ASP A 54 7.30 19.38 -19.92
N GLY A 55 8.05 18.42 -19.37
CA GLY A 55 9.09 18.67 -18.39
C GLY A 55 8.62 19.15 -17.02
N ARG A 56 7.33 18.95 -16.72
CA ARG A 56 6.76 19.30 -15.40
C ARG A 56 7.51 18.60 -14.26
N PRO A 57 7.53 19.19 -13.05
CA PRO A 57 8.06 18.51 -11.86
C PRO A 57 7.31 17.22 -11.54
N ARG A 58 8.03 16.24 -10.98
CA ARG A 58 7.45 14.98 -10.55
C ARG A 58 6.50 15.19 -9.37
N SER A 59 5.22 14.91 -9.55
CA SER A 59 4.18 14.97 -8.51
C SER A 59 3.64 13.58 -8.24
N ILE A 60 3.54 13.20 -6.96
CA ILE A 60 3.08 11.89 -6.50
C ILE A 60 1.97 12.03 -5.48
N MET A 61 1.13 11.01 -5.35
CA MET A 61 0.16 10.91 -4.27
C MET A 61 0.66 10.00 -3.17
N VAL A 62 0.47 10.42 -1.92
CA VAL A 62 0.85 9.63 -0.74
C VAL A 62 -0.34 9.55 0.21
N SER A 63 -0.61 8.34 0.73
CA SER A 63 -1.53 8.13 1.85
C SER A 63 -0.74 7.86 3.12
N GLY A 64 -1.05 8.59 4.19
CA GLY A 64 -0.46 8.43 5.52
C GLY A 64 -1.43 7.73 6.45
N PHE A 65 -0.98 6.64 7.08
CA PHE A 65 -1.68 5.90 8.13
C PHE A 65 -0.97 6.15 9.43
N TYR A 66 -1.67 6.74 10.39
CA TYR A 66 -1.07 7.24 11.60
C TYR A 66 -1.79 6.73 12.85
N PRO A 67 -1.17 5.86 13.68
CA PRO A 67 -1.80 5.32 14.86
C PRO A 67 -1.96 6.36 15.96
N THR A 68 -3.06 6.24 16.70
CA THR A 68 -3.38 7.11 17.84
C THR A 68 -3.95 6.33 19.01
N THR A 69 -3.55 6.70 20.22
CA THR A 69 -4.12 6.16 21.47
C THR A 69 -5.28 7.00 22.01
N GLN A 70 -5.61 8.10 21.36
CA GLN A 70 -6.63 9.07 21.81
C GLN A 70 -7.71 9.29 20.76
N CYS A 71 -8.29 8.23 20.24
CA CYS A 71 -9.42 8.33 19.33
C CYS A 71 -10.68 8.71 20.08
N ARG A 72 -11.12 9.96 19.95
CA ARG A 72 -12.35 10.46 20.55
C ARG A 72 -13.58 10.26 19.68
N ARG A 73 -13.40 10.17 18.37
CA ARG A 73 -14.48 10.02 17.39
C ARG A 73 -13.97 9.24 16.18
N LYS A 74 -14.69 8.19 15.84
CA LYS A 74 -14.48 7.41 14.62
C LYS A 74 -15.38 7.88 13.50
N LYS A 75 -14.93 7.64 12.26
CA LYS A 75 -15.73 7.80 11.04
C LYS A 75 -15.41 6.65 10.09
N ILE A 76 -16.33 6.38 9.19
CA ILE A 76 -16.05 5.50 8.05
C ILE A 76 -15.55 6.39 6.90
N GLU A 77 -14.28 6.23 6.57
CA GLU A 77 -13.66 6.87 5.40
C GLU A 77 -13.92 6.00 4.17
N PRO A 78 -14.25 6.56 2.99
CA PRO A 78 -14.26 5.80 1.76
C PRO A 78 -12.93 5.07 1.55
N TYR A 79 -13.01 3.81 1.09
CA TYR A 79 -11.82 2.98 0.86
C TYR A 79 -10.88 3.60 -0.17
N MET A 80 -11.43 4.25 -1.19
CA MET A 80 -10.69 5.00 -2.20
C MET A 80 -11.53 6.21 -2.69
N PRO A 81 -10.91 7.19 -3.37
CA PRO A 81 -11.60 8.34 -3.94
C PRO A 81 -12.63 7.92 -5.01
N PRO A 82 -13.66 8.74 -5.28
CA PRO A 82 -14.78 8.35 -6.12
C PRO A 82 -14.43 7.94 -7.55
N ALA A 83 -13.52 8.67 -8.23
CA ALA A 83 -13.13 8.33 -9.59
C ALA A 83 -12.31 7.02 -9.62
N THR A 84 -11.40 6.87 -8.66
CA THR A 84 -10.62 5.63 -8.49
C THR A 84 -11.54 4.44 -8.18
N ALA A 85 -12.54 4.60 -7.30
CA ALA A 85 -13.48 3.54 -6.97
C ALA A 85 -14.31 3.11 -8.20
N SER A 86 -14.78 4.06 -9.00
CA SER A 86 -15.52 3.79 -10.24
C SER A 86 -14.65 3.07 -11.28
N PHE A 87 -13.39 3.47 -11.40
CA PHE A 87 -12.44 2.79 -12.28
C PHE A 87 -12.20 1.34 -11.83
N MET A 88 -12.00 1.10 -10.54
CA MET A 88 -11.80 -0.23 -9.97
C MET A 88 -13.04 -1.10 -10.11
N ASP A 89 -14.25 -0.56 -9.94
CA ASP A 89 -15.49 -1.28 -10.19
C ASP A 89 -15.59 -1.75 -11.65
N THR A 90 -15.17 -0.92 -12.61
CA THR A 90 -15.11 -1.30 -14.03
C THR A 90 -14.05 -2.36 -14.29
N LYS A 91 -12.83 -2.16 -13.79
CA LYS A 91 -11.70 -3.08 -13.96
C LYS A 91 -12.00 -4.46 -13.39
N PHE A 92 -12.46 -4.54 -12.16
CA PHE A 92 -12.71 -5.81 -11.47
C PHE A 92 -14.10 -6.40 -11.77
N GLY A 93 -15.00 -5.63 -12.37
CA GLY A 93 -16.23 -6.15 -12.95
C GLY A 93 -15.97 -7.22 -14.02
N ALA A 94 -14.88 -7.10 -14.77
CA ALA A 94 -14.44 -8.13 -15.75
C ALA A 94 -14.07 -9.47 -15.08
N TYR A 95 -13.76 -9.46 -13.77
CA TYR A 95 -13.48 -10.65 -12.97
C TYR A 95 -14.68 -11.09 -12.11
N GLY A 96 -15.86 -10.52 -12.36
CA GLY A 96 -17.12 -10.92 -11.70
C GLY A 96 -17.44 -10.20 -10.40
N LEU A 97 -16.71 -9.16 -10.01
CA LEU A 97 -17.11 -8.33 -8.88
C LEU A 97 -18.38 -7.53 -9.26
N PRO A 98 -19.39 -7.46 -8.36
CA PRO A 98 -20.57 -6.65 -8.59
C PRO A 98 -20.21 -5.17 -8.78
N ASN A 99 -20.92 -4.49 -9.67
CA ASN A 99 -20.76 -3.05 -9.86
C ASN A 99 -21.05 -2.30 -8.55
N GLY A 100 -20.23 -1.31 -8.22
CA GLY A 100 -20.31 -0.54 -6.98
C GLY A 100 -19.62 -1.23 -5.77
N SER A 101 -18.93 -2.36 -5.99
CA SER A 101 -18.18 -3.05 -4.93
C SER A 101 -17.21 -2.11 -4.21
N PHE A 102 -16.29 -1.48 -4.96
CA PHE A 102 -15.30 -0.57 -4.36
C PHE A 102 -15.91 0.73 -3.82
N GLN A 103 -16.95 1.24 -4.46
CA GLN A 103 -17.70 2.40 -3.99
C GLN A 103 -18.41 2.14 -2.65
N SER A 104 -18.78 0.90 -2.36
CA SER A 104 -19.42 0.49 -1.10
C SER A 104 -18.46 0.30 0.06
N LEU A 105 -17.14 0.20 -0.21
CA LEU A 105 -16.15 -0.09 0.82
C LEU A 105 -15.77 1.14 1.64
N GLY A 106 -15.42 0.90 2.89
CA GLY A 106 -14.93 1.91 3.81
C GLY A 106 -13.95 1.36 4.84
N LEU A 107 -13.23 2.27 5.48
CA LEU A 107 -12.28 2.00 6.55
C LEU A 107 -12.74 2.70 7.83
N ASP A 108 -12.73 1.99 8.97
CA ASP A 108 -12.96 2.60 10.28
C ASP A 108 -11.71 3.39 10.68
N THR A 109 -11.81 4.70 10.74
CA THR A 109 -10.69 5.59 11.02
C THR A 109 -10.99 6.53 12.18
N CYS A 110 -9.94 6.97 12.85
CA CYS A 110 -10.04 8.00 13.86
C CYS A 110 -10.01 9.39 13.21
N MET A 111 -10.95 10.23 13.62
CA MET A 111 -10.90 11.65 13.24
C MET A 111 -9.71 12.34 13.93
N THR A 112 -9.12 13.31 13.24
CA THR A 112 -8.00 14.12 13.77
C THR A 112 -8.33 14.63 15.18
N PRO A 113 -7.43 14.47 16.16
CA PRO A 113 -7.64 14.99 17.50
C PRO A 113 -7.80 16.51 17.49
N ALA A 114 -8.80 17.02 18.20
CA ALA A 114 -9.07 18.46 18.28
C ALA A 114 -7.95 19.26 18.98
N LYS A 115 -6.99 18.61 19.62
CA LYS A 115 -5.84 19.26 20.31
C LYS A 115 -4.52 18.63 19.82
N ARG A 116 -3.52 19.49 19.53
CA ARG A 116 -2.13 19.08 19.31
C ARG A 116 -1.67 18.24 20.51
N GLY A 117 -1.22 17.00 20.28
CA GLY A 117 -0.61 16.16 21.32
C GLY A 117 -1.23 14.78 21.53
N GLY A 118 -2.31 14.43 20.84
CA GLY A 118 -2.93 13.09 20.93
C GLY A 118 -2.26 12.00 20.08
N CYS A 119 -1.30 12.39 19.28
CA CYS A 119 -0.54 11.47 18.43
C CYS A 119 0.74 11.04 19.15
N SER A 120 1.09 9.76 19.11
CA SER A 120 2.37 9.28 19.62
C SER A 120 3.50 9.96 18.85
N LYS A 121 4.32 10.75 19.55
CA LYS A 121 5.26 11.69 18.93
C LYS A 121 6.51 11.05 18.35
N ASP A 122 6.70 9.74 18.52
CA ASP A 122 8.00 9.11 18.25
C ASP A 122 7.82 7.70 17.69
N LEU A 123 7.03 7.57 16.62
CA LEU A 123 6.82 6.30 15.93
C LEU A 123 7.77 6.17 14.73
N PRO A 124 8.32 4.98 14.50
CA PRO A 124 9.09 4.70 13.30
C PRO A 124 8.20 4.70 12.05
N VAL A 125 8.81 4.90 10.89
CA VAL A 125 8.13 5.10 9.61
C VAL A 125 8.36 3.90 8.70
N VAL A 126 7.30 3.50 8.00
CA VAL A 126 7.31 2.48 6.94
C VAL A 126 6.90 3.15 5.64
N LEU A 127 7.74 3.05 4.62
CA LEU A 127 7.44 3.46 3.26
C LEU A 127 6.91 2.24 2.49
N PHE A 128 5.83 2.41 1.75
CA PHE A 128 5.22 1.32 0.98
C PHE A 128 5.07 1.68 -0.49
N SER A 129 5.48 0.75 -1.36
CA SER A 129 5.29 0.80 -2.82
C SER A 129 4.52 -0.42 -3.29
N GLY A 130 3.43 -0.20 -4.04
CA GLY A 130 2.56 -1.26 -4.54
C GLY A 130 3.07 -1.95 -5.81
N ALA A 131 2.29 -2.87 -6.35
CA ALA A 131 2.59 -3.54 -7.61
C ALA A 131 2.50 -2.59 -8.82
N LEU A 132 3.11 -2.98 -9.93
CA LEU A 132 2.95 -2.31 -11.24
C LEU A 132 1.47 -2.33 -11.64
N ALA A 133 1.02 -1.27 -12.32
CA ALA A 133 -0.36 -1.08 -12.76
C ALA A 133 -1.40 -1.26 -11.63
N THR A 134 -1.04 -0.82 -10.41
CA THR A 134 -1.88 -1.00 -9.23
C THR A 134 -1.89 0.27 -8.38
N SER A 135 -3.08 0.80 -8.11
CA SER A 135 -3.24 1.95 -7.21
C SER A 135 -2.85 1.60 -5.76
N ARG A 136 -2.22 2.55 -5.06
CA ARG A 136 -1.90 2.46 -3.62
C ARG A 136 -3.12 2.09 -2.76
N HIS A 137 -4.31 2.42 -3.23
CA HIS A 137 -5.56 2.18 -2.51
C HIS A 137 -5.90 0.71 -2.35
N LEU A 138 -5.39 -0.18 -3.23
CA LEU A 138 -5.58 -1.63 -3.11
C LEU A 138 -4.75 -2.27 -1.98
N TYR A 139 -4.10 -1.45 -1.14
CA TYR A 139 -3.34 -1.87 0.05
C TYR A 139 -3.79 -1.15 1.33
N ASN A 140 -4.82 -0.30 1.26
CA ASN A 140 -5.24 0.56 2.36
C ASN A 140 -5.57 -0.21 3.65
N ALA A 141 -6.26 -1.35 3.55
CA ALA A 141 -6.62 -2.15 4.72
C ALA A 141 -5.40 -2.86 5.30
N MET A 142 -4.53 -3.46 4.49
CA MET A 142 -3.28 -4.08 4.93
C MET A 142 -2.39 -3.04 5.64
N LEU A 143 -2.23 -1.86 5.05
CA LEU A 143 -1.38 -0.80 5.60
C LEU A 143 -1.98 -0.18 6.87
N GLN A 144 -3.31 -0.07 6.95
CA GLN A 144 -4.00 0.29 8.19
C GLN A 144 -3.73 -0.73 9.30
N ASN A 145 -3.74 -2.03 8.97
CA ASN A 145 -3.41 -3.10 9.92
C ASN A 145 -1.95 -3.00 10.39
N ILE A 146 -0.99 -2.75 9.49
CA ILE A 146 0.42 -2.54 9.85
C ILE A 146 0.56 -1.30 10.73
N ALA A 147 -0.06 -0.17 10.36
CA ALA A 147 -0.02 1.05 11.16
C ALA A 147 -0.61 0.84 12.56
N ALA A 148 -1.70 0.08 12.67
CA ALA A 148 -2.35 -0.24 13.95
C ALA A 148 -1.43 -0.98 14.94
N THR A 149 -0.32 -1.60 14.47
CA THR A 149 0.71 -2.21 15.34
C THR A 149 1.76 -1.22 15.85
N GLY A 150 1.61 0.08 15.53
CA GLY A 150 2.44 1.15 16.08
C GLY A 150 3.53 1.68 15.15
N TYR A 151 3.18 1.88 13.88
CA TYR A 151 4.03 2.50 12.86
C TYR A 151 3.28 3.63 12.14
N ILE A 152 4.00 4.66 11.72
CA ILE A 152 3.53 5.55 10.66
C ILE A 152 3.78 4.82 9.34
N VAL A 153 2.75 4.63 8.52
CA VAL A 153 2.90 4.02 7.20
C VAL A 153 2.58 5.04 6.13
N LEU A 154 3.45 5.18 5.13
CA LEU A 154 3.30 6.07 3.98
C LEU A 154 3.22 5.23 2.71
N SER A 155 2.06 5.16 2.09
CA SER A 155 1.82 4.46 0.82
C SER A 155 1.93 5.43 -0.34
N ILE A 156 2.71 5.07 -1.35
CA ILE A 156 3.08 5.93 -2.48
C ILE A 156 2.40 5.41 -3.74
N ASP A 157 1.66 6.28 -4.46
CA ASP A 157 1.36 6.05 -5.87
C ASP A 157 2.47 6.62 -6.73
N HIS A 158 2.84 5.86 -7.75
CA HIS A 158 3.77 6.27 -8.79
C HIS A 158 2.98 6.60 -10.06
N PRO A 159 2.64 7.88 -10.34
CA PRO A 159 1.87 8.26 -11.51
C PRO A 159 2.47 7.73 -12.81
N TYR A 160 1.62 7.36 -13.76
CA TYR A 160 1.91 6.65 -15.02
C TYR A 160 2.25 5.17 -14.87
N ASP A 161 2.81 4.76 -13.73
CA ASP A 161 3.07 3.36 -13.39
C ASP A 161 1.83 2.71 -12.75
N ALA A 162 1.18 3.41 -11.80
CA ALA A 162 -0.13 3.00 -11.28
C ALA A 162 -1.20 3.15 -12.37
N ASP A 163 -2.16 2.23 -12.42
CA ASP A 163 -3.25 2.22 -13.40
C ASP A 163 -4.11 3.49 -13.38
N MET A 164 -4.27 4.10 -12.21
CA MET A 164 -4.94 5.38 -12.04
C MET A 164 -4.48 6.09 -10.77
N VAL A 165 -4.14 7.37 -10.89
CA VAL A 165 -3.85 8.25 -9.75
C VAL A 165 -4.76 9.47 -9.81
N GLU A 166 -5.61 9.62 -8.78
CA GLU A 166 -6.53 10.76 -8.61
C GLU A 166 -5.91 11.76 -7.63
N PHE A 167 -5.75 13.01 -8.08
CA PHE A 167 -5.21 14.11 -7.29
C PHE A 167 -6.34 14.91 -6.62
N PRO A 168 -6.04 15.67 -5.53
CA PRO A 168 -7.05 16.41 -4.78
C PRO A 168 -7.77 17.52 -5.56
N ASP A 169 -7.16 18.02 -6.61
CA ASP A 169 -7.73 19.03 -7.53
C ASP A 169 -8.64 18.43 -8.61
N GLY A 170 -8.84 17.11 -8.59
CA GLY A 170 -9.61 16.36 -9.58
C GLY A 170 -8.81 15.93 -10.81
N THR A 171 -7.52 16.27 -10.89
CA THR A 171 -6.64 15.76 -11.96
C THR A 171 -6.50 14.25 -11.85
N ILE A 172 -6.60 13.56 -12.98
CA ILE A 172 -6.42 12.10 -13.08
C ILE A 172 -5.23 11.83 -13.99
N VAL A 173 -4.30 11.02 -13.52
CA VAL A 173 -3.21 10.45 -14.32
C VAL A 173 -3.47 8.97 -14.47
N THR A 174 -3.61 8.51 -15.72
CA THR A 174 -3.74 7.09 -16.07
C THR A 174 -2.39 6.45 -16.27
N GLY A 175 -2.31 5.15 -15.98
CA GLY A 175 -1.13 4.35 -16.26
C GLY A 175 -0.79 4.30 -17.74
N VAL A 176 0.47 4.02 -18.03
CA VAL A 176 0.97 3.68 -19.38
C VAL A 176 1.34 2.21 -19.41
N ASP A 177 1.40 1.63 -20.61
CA ASP A 177 1.88 0.27 -20.77
C ASP A 177 3.38 0.23 -20.51
N ILE A 178 3.81 -0.69 -19.65
CA ILE A 178 5.21 -0.92 -19.25
C ILE A 178 5.47 -2.41 -19.42
N GLU A 179 6.10 -2.80 -20.51
CA GLU A 179 6.26 -4.19 -20.92
C GLU A 179 7.71 -4.59 -21.17
N SER A 180 8.52 -3.67 -21.72
CA SER A 180 9.93 -3.94 -22.02
C SER A 180 10.82 -3.83 -20.77
N ASP A 181 11.95 -4.53 -20.78
CA ASP A 181 12.94 -4.45 -19.70
C ASP A 181 13.39 -3.00 -19.43
N ALA A 182 13.57 -2.19 -20.46
CA ALA A 182 13.97 -0.79 -20.31
C ALA A 182 12.87 0.07 -19.65
N GLU A 183 11.59 -0.20 -19.94
CA GLU A 183 10.46 0.49 -19.30
C GLU A 183 10.30 0.04 -17.86
N ILE A 184 10.52 -1.24 -17.56
CA ILE A 184 10.53 -1.77 -16.18
C ILE A 184 11.67 -1.15 -15.38
N GLU A 185 12.86 -1.02 -15.94
CA GLU A 185 14.00 -0.35 -15.30
C GLU A 185 13.72 1.14 -15.05
N LEU A 186 13.14 1.86 -16.02
CA LEU A 186 12.73 3.26 -15.83
C LEU A 186 11.68 3.40 -14.72
N ALA A 187 10.71 2.50 -14.68
CA ALA A 187 9.69 2.50 -13.62
C ALA A 187 10.31 2.22 -12.26
N LEU A 188 11.24 1.26 -12.19
CA LEU A 188 11.96 0.93 -10.96
C LEU A 188 12.79 2.10 -10.44
N ASP A 189 13.59 2.73 -11.30
CA ASP A 189 14.40 3.91 -10.93
C ASP A 189 13.53 5.07 -10.47
N THR A 190 12.41 5.29 -11.16
CA THR A 190 11.41 6.32 -10.77
C THR A 190 10.82 6.03 -9.40
N ARG A 191 10.46 4.78 -9.10
CA ARG A 191 9.95 4.35 -7.80
C ARG A 191 10.98 4.54 -6.69
N VAL A 192 12.22 4.15 -6.91
CA VAL A 192 13.31 4.34 -5.93
C VAL A 192 13.50 5.82 -5.62
N ALA A 193 13.51 6.68 -6.65
CA ALA A 193 13.62 8.11 -6.48
C ALA A 193 12.40 8.74 -5.77
N ASP A 194 11.18 8.24 -6.02
CA ASP A 194 9.96 8.67 -5.32
C ASP A 194 10.01 8.26 -3.83
N ILE A 195 10.47 7.03 -3.52
CA ILE A 195 10.68 6.56 -2.15
C ILE A 195 11.71 7.44 -1.43
N GLU A 196 12.82 7.75 -2.09
CA GLU A 196 13.85 8.63 -1.55
C GLU A 196 13.31 10.04 -1.27
N PHE A 197 12.56 10.60 -2.21
CA PHE A 197 11.91 11.90 -2.05
C PHE A 197 10.99 11.92 -0.83
N VAL A 198 10.07 10.94 -0.69
CA VAL A 198 9.17 10.84 0.47
C VAL A 198 9.95 10.70 1.78
N SER A 199 11.02 9.89 1.79
CA SER A 199 11.88 9.71 2.96
C SER A 199 12.50 11.02 3.45
N LYS A 200 12.90 11.89 2.49
CA LYS A 200 13.45 13.22 2.78
C LYS A 200 12.39 14.18 3.33
N GLN A 201 11.13 14.09 2.83
CA GLN A 201 10.02 14.93 3.30
C GLN A 201 9.68 14.69 4.78
N MET A 202 9.94 13.49 5.32
CA MET A 202 9.73 13.20 6.75
C MET A 202 10.55 14.09 7.70
N LYS A 203 11.60 14.73 7.21
CA LYS A 203 12.39 15.73 7.95
C LYS A 203 11.79 17.14 7.90
N ASN A 204 10.78 17.37 7.04
CA ASN A 204 10.14 18.66 6.83
C ASN A 204 8.67 18.61 7.31
N ALA A 205 8.44 18.95 8.58
CA ALA A 205 7.12 18.91 9.19
C ALA A 205 6.06 19.81 8.44
N SER A 206 6.50 20.86 7.75
CA SER A 206 5.62 21.70 6.94
C SER A 206 5.15 20.99 5.67
N ALA A 207 6.03 20.22 5.03
CA ALA A 207 5.70 19.47 3.81
C ALA A 207 4.71 18.33 4.07
N ILE A 208 4.79 17.71 5.25
CA ILE A 208 3.98 16.53 5.59
C ILE A 208 2.77 16.83 6.48
N LYS A 209 2.49 18.11 6.78
CA LYS A 209 1.40 18.52 7.71
C LYS A 209 0.02 18.04 7.28
N ASP A 210 -0.23 17.99 5.98
CA ASP A 210 -1.51 17.57 5.41
C ASP A 210 -1.60 16.04 5.32
N LEU A 211 -0.46 15.38 5.15
CA LEU A 211 -0.33 13.93 5.14
C LEU A 211 -0.39 13.32 6.55
N LEU A 212 0.19 14.00 7.54
CA LEU A 212 0.22 13.57 8.94
C LEU A 212 -0.27 14.71 9.86
N PRO A 213 -1.58 14.99 9.90
CA PRO A 213 -2.13 16.09 10.69
C PRO A 213 -1.83 15.94 12.18
N GLY A 214 -1.23 16.98 12.78
CA GLY A 214 -0.86 16.97 14.20
C GLY A 214 0.45 16.26 14.54
N TYR A 215 1.15 15.71 13.57
CA TYR A 215 2.48 15.15 13.74
C TYR A 215 3.51 16.25 14.02
N ALA A 216 4.28 16.10 15.09
CA ALA A 216 5.25 17.09 15.53
C ALA A 216 6.71 16.70 15.23
N GLY A 217 6.92 15.59 14.52
CA GLY A 217 8.24 15.00 14.37
C GLY A 217 8.70 14.24 15.63
N GLY A 218 9.74 13.43 15.48
CA GLY A 218 10.32 12.66 16.56
C GLY A 218 11.65 12.05 16.13
N LYS A 219 12.48 11.62 17.09
CA LYS A 219 13.77 10.98 16.77
C LYS A 219 13.60 9.63 16.05
N ASN A 220 12.56 8.87 16.40
CA ASN A 220 12.25 7.58 15.76
C ASN A 220 11.64 7.72 14.37
N ALA A 221 11.09 8.87 14.01
CA ALA A 221 10.65 9.14 12.66
C ALA A 221 11.80 9.13 11.62
N LEU A 222 13.04 9.19 12.09
CA LEU A 222 14.23 9.00 11.27
C LEU A 222 14.63 7.53 11.13
N LYS A 223 14.00 6.62 11.89
CA LYS A 223 14.16 5.17 11.72
C LYS A 223 13.08 4.73 10.74
N MET A 224 13.49 4.40 9.55
CA MET A 224 12.59 4.04 8.46
C MET A 224 12.87 2.63 7.97
N ALA A 225 11.83 1.95 7.51
CA ALA A 225 11.93 0.72 6.73
C ALA A 225 11.10 0.87 5.46
N VAL A 226 11.34 0.01 4.48
CA VAL A 226 10.59 -0.01 3.22
C VAL A 226 9.97 -1.38 3.01
N VAL A 227 8.72 -1.39 2.58
CA VAL A 227 7.96 -2.59 2.24
C VAL A 227 7.40 -2.40 0.84
N GLY A 228 7.42 -3.43 0.01
CA GLY A 228 6.82 -3.32 -1.31
C GLY A 228 6.26 -4.65 -1.79
N HIS A 229 5.26 -4.56 -2.67
CA HIS A 229 4.66 -5.71 -3.34
C HIS A 229 5.03 -5.71 -4.82
N SER A 230 5.38 -6.89 -5.38
CA SER A 230 5.70 -7.04 -6.80
C SER A 230 6.85 -6.10 -7.24
N LEU A 231 6.69 -5.25 -8.25
CA LEU A 231 7.68 -4.25 -8.65
C LEU A 231 8.02 -3.29 -7.49
N GLY A 232 7.07 -3.03 -6.57
CA GLY A 232 7.33 -2.30 -5.33
C GLY A 232 8.29 -3.03 -4.39
N GLY A 233 8.30 -4.36 -4.39
CA GLY A 233 9.29 -5.19 -3.67
C GLY A 233 10.69 -5.06 -4.26
N ALA A 234 10.81 -5.02 -5.58
CA ALA A 234 12.07 -4.68 -6.27
C ALA A 234 12.51 -3.25 -5.95
N ALA A 235 11.58 -2.28 -5.93
CA ALA A 235 11.86 -0.91 -5.55
C ALA A 235 12.31 -0.80 -4.09
N ALA A 236 11.75 -1.62 -3.18
CA ALA A 236 12.23 -1.69 -1.80
C ALA A 236 13.70 -2.15 -1.74
N ALA A 237 14.08 -3.17 -2.51
CA ALA A 237 15.48 -3.62 -2.58
C ALA A 237 16.40 -2.54 -3.19
N GLY A 238 15.99 -1.88 -4.27
CA GLY A 238 16.73 -0.75 -4.87
C GLY A 238 16.88 0.43 -3.89
N ALA A 239 15.84 0.75 -3.14
CA ALA A 239 15.88 1.78 -2.11
C ALA A 239 16.85 1.45 -0.97
N MET A 240 16.96 0.18 -0.56
CA MET A 240 17.94 -0.27 0.45
C MET A 240 19.39 -0.02 0.02
N MET A 241 19.69 -0.08 -1.29
CA MET A 241 21.03 0.24 -1.80
C MET A 241 21.40 1.72 -1.70
N SER A 242 20.42 2.62 -1.85
CA SER A 242 20.66 4.06 -2.05
C SER A 242 20.32 4.92 -0.86
N ILE A 243 19.34 4.50 -0.01
CA ILE A 243 18.79 5.32 1.07
C ILE A 243 19.32 4.87 2.43
N THR A 244 20.39 5.46 2.91
CA THR A 244 21.10 5.10 4.16
C THR A 244 20.27 5.25 5.43
N SER A 245 19.13 5.96 5.38
CA SER A 245 18.21 6.08 6.53
C SER A 245 17.32 4.85 6.74
N LEU A 246 17.17 3.99 5.73
CA LEU A 246 16.45 2.74 5.84
C LEU A 246 17.23 1.75 6.73
N LYS A 247 16.51 1.00 7.56
CA LYS A 247 17.05 0.02 8.53
C LYS A 247 16.68 -1.41 8.18
N GLY A 248 15.89 -1.59 7.14
CA GLY A 248 15.49 -2.88 6.63
C GLY A 248 14.42 -2.75 5.56
N GLY A 249 14.28 -3.80 4.75
CA GLY A 249 13.32 -3.86 3.67
C GLY A 249 12.59 -5.19 3.61
N VAL A 250 11.38 -5.16 3.05
CA VAL A 250 10.55 -6.34 2.81
C VAL A 250 10.10 -6.33 1.35
N ASN A 251 10.32 -7.45 0.69
CA ASN A 251 9.75 -7.73 -0.62
C ASN A 251 8.63 -8.76 -0.47
N LEU A 252 7.40 -8.34 -0.76
CA LEU A 252 6.24 -9.19 -0.89
C LEU A 252 6.11 -9.59 -2.37
N ASP A 253 6.51 -10.78 -2.71
CA ASP A 253 6.26 -11.45 -3.98
C ASP A 253 6.85 -10.79 -5.26
N GLY A 254 7.80 -9.90 -5.13
CA GLY A 254 8.41 -9.19 -6.26
C GLY A 254 9.63 -9.91 -6.82
N SER A 255 9.68 -10.16 -8.13
CA SER A 255 10.95 -10.48 -8.81
C SER A 255 11.86 -9.25 -8.79
N MET A 256 13.17 -9.45 -8.72
CA MET A 256 14.16 -8.40 -8.59
C MET A 256 14.73 -8.00 -9.96
N PHE A 257 15.08 -6.74 -10.11
CA PHE A 257 15.62 -6.17 -11.35
C PHE A 257 16.77 -5.21 -11.04
N GLY A 258 17.58 -4.95 -12.06
CA GLY A 258 18.61 -3.92 -12.02
C GLY A 258 19.85 -4.27 -11.18
N PRO A 259 20.64 -3.26 -10.80
CA PRO A 259 21.95 -3.44 -10.16
C PRO A 259 21.94 -4.20 -8.83
N VAL A 260 20.80 -4.20 -8.13
CA VAL A 260 20.68 -4.88 -6.83
C VAL A 260 20.96 -6.37 -6.92
N LEU A 261 20.70 -6.98 -8.08
CA LEU A 261 20.92 -8.42 -8.30
C LEU A 261 22.39 -8.84 -8.08
N THR A 262 23.33 -7.98 -8.47
CA THR A 262 24.78 -8.27 -8.41
C THR A 262 25.49 -7.53 -7.30
N THR A 263 25.02 -6.36 -6.91
CA THR A 263 25.65 -5.54 -5.87
C THR A 263 25.19 -5.97 -4.47
N GLY A 264 23.89 -6.23 -4.30
CA GLY A 264 23.32 -6.55 -2.99
C GLY A 264 23.53 -5.45 -1.94
N PHE A 265 23.31 -5.79 -0.67
CA PHE A 265 23.53 -4.90 0.48
C PHE A 265 23.61 -5.70 1.80
N ASN A 266 24.03 -5.03 2.89
CA ASN A 266 24.24 -5.67 4.20
C ASN A 266 23.15 -5.36 5.24
N ASP A 267 22.13 -4.55 4.90
CA ASP A 267 21.03 -4.27 5.81
C ASP A 267 20.00 -5.42 5.81
N PRO A 268 19.21 -5.58 6.90
CA PRO A 268 18.21 -6.64 7.00
C PRO A 268 17.19 -6.60 5.85
N PHE A 269 16.90 -7.78 5.28
CA PHE A 269 15.92 -7.90 4.20
C PHE A 269 15.13 -9.21 4.28
N MET A 270 13.79 -9.10 4.12
CA MET A 270 12.87 -10.21 4.15
C MET A 270 12.23 -10.41 2.78
N LEU A 271 12.24 -11.66 2.30
CA LEU A 271 11.48 -12.10 1.14
C LEU A 271 10.27 -12.90 1.61
N MET A 272 9.10 -12.63 1.04
CA MET A 272 7.89 -13.38 1.32
C MET A 272 7.14 -13.62 0.00
N GLY A 273 7.16 -14.86 -0.50
CA GLY A 273 6.57 -15.28 -1.77
C GLY A 273 5.23 -15.98 -1.60
N HIS A 274 4.45 -16.03 -2.68
CA HIS A 274 3.28 -16.90 -2.77
C HIS A 274 3.69 -18.36 -2.92
N GLU A 275 2.72 -19.26 -2.91
CA GLU A 275 2.95 -20.71 -3.08
C GLU A 275 3.80 -20.99 -4.32
N ASN A 276 4.88 -21.76 -4.14
CA ASN A 276 5.89 -22.07 -5.14
C ASN A 276 6.75 -20.88 -5.64
N LYS A 277 6.73 -19.71 -5.00
CA LYS A 277 7.66 -18.62 -5.30
C LYS A 277 8.75 -18.52 -4.23
N THR A 278 9.90 -19.08 -4.57
CA THR A 278 11.10 -19.13 -3.71
C THR A 278 12.36 -18.91 -4.56
N GLN A 279 13.53 -18.78 -3.92
CA GLN A 279 14.80 -18.74 -4.65
C GLN A 279 15.06 -20.01 -5.50
N ALA A 280 14.34 -21.12 -5.29
CA ALA A 280 14.43 -22.30 -6.14
C ALA A 280 13.68 -22.13 -7.46
N THR A 281 12.64 -21.31 -7.50
CA THR A 281 11.74 -21.11 -8.64
C THR A 281 11.84 -19.74 -9.28
N ASP A 282 12.24 -18.70 -8.53
CA ASP A 282 12.47 -17.36 -9.05
C ASP A 282 13.99 -17.12 -9.27
N PRO A 283 14.44 -17.01 -10.53
CA PRO A 283 15.85 -16.78 -10.84
C PRO A 283 16.43 -15.49 -10.25
N SER A 284 15.61 -14.45 -10.08
CA SER A 284 16.06 -13.17 -9.53
C SER A 284 16.32 -13.30 -8.02
N TRP A 285 15.47 -14.03 -7.28
CA TRP A 285 15.68 -14.32 -5.86
C TRP A 285 16.92 -15.19 -5.65
N LYS A 286 17.11 -16.19 -6.50
CA LYS A 286 18.32 -17.01 -6.50
C LYS A 286 19.59 -16.19 -6.72
N THR A 287 19.52 -15.22 -7.62
CA THR A 287 20.67 -14.34 -7.96
C THR A 287 21.00 -13.38 -6.84
N ILE A 288 20.00 -12.73 -6.24
CA ILE A 288 20.25 -11.71 -5.19
C ILE A 288 20.62 -12.38 -3.86
N TRP A 289 20.12 -13.59 -3.56
CA TRP A 289 20.25 -14.20 -2.23
C TRP A 289 21.68 -14.22 -1.67
N PRO A 290 22.71 -14.65 -2.40
CA PRO A 290 24.09 -14.60 -1.90
C PRO A 290 24.62 -13.18 -1.69
N ASN A 291 24.05 -12.19 -2.37
CA ASN A 291 24.46 -10.78 -2.31
C ASN A 291 23.79 -10.00 -1.18
N LEU A 292 22.75 -10.56 -0.55
CA LEU A 292 22.20 -10.06 0.72
C LEU A 292 23.07 -10.62 1.84
N THR A 293 23.99 -9.80 2.36
CA THR A 293 25.02 -10.26 3.31
C THR A 293 24.65 -10.02 4.79
N GLY A 294 23.59 -9.21 5.03
CA GLY A 294 23.04 -8.99 6.37
C GLY A 294 22.04 -10.08 6.80
N TRP A 295 21.25 -9.74 7.82
CA TRP A 295 20.14 -10.59 8.23
C TRP A 295 19.15 -10.73 7.07
N LYS A 296 18.78 -11.96 6.75
CA LYS A 296 17.81 -12.25 5.70
C LYS A 296 17.01 -13.49 6.06
N LYS A 297 15.74 -13.48 5.64
CA LYS A 297 14.86 -14.65 5.68
C LYS A 297 13.98 -14.69 4.45
N GLU A 298 13.65 -15.90 4.07
CA GLU A 298 12.72 -16.20 2.98
C GLU A 298 11.56 -17.04 3.52
N PHE A 299 10.34 -16.56 3.21
CA PHE A 299 9.10 -17.23 3.57
C PHE A 299 8.27 -17.52 2.31
N GLU A 300 7.60 -18.68 2.32
CA GLU A 300 6.61 -19.06 1.33
C GLU A 300 5.24 -19.13 2.00
N VAL A 301 4.22 -18.58 1.33
CA VAL A 301 2.83 -18.58 1.81
C VAL A 301 2.01 -19.57 0.98
N LYS A 302 1.62 -20.68 1.56
CA LYS A 302 0.76 -21.68 0.92
C LYS A 302 -0.63 -21.12 0.65
N HIS A 303 -1.27 -21.64 -0.38
CA HIS A 303 -2.62 -21.29 -0.81
C HIS A 303 -2.76 -19.82 -1.25
N SER A 304 -1.67 -19.11 -1.44
CA SER A 304 -1.65 -17.75 -1.94
C SER A 304 -1.18 -17.69 -3.39
N ALA A 305 -1.48 -16.57 -4.05
CA ALA A 305 -0.98 -16.23 -5.37
C ALA A 305 -0.53 -14.75 -5.37
N HIS A 306 -0.07 -14.24 -6.50
CA HIS A 306 0.58 -12.94 -6.59
C HIS A 306 -0.20 -11.81 -5.91
N TYR A 307 -1.48 -11.63 -6.23
CA TYR A 307 -2.30 -10.55 -5.66
C TYR A 307 -2.89 -10.86 -4.28
N SER A 308 -2.52 -12.00 -3.65
CA SER A 308 -2.85 -12.24 -2.24
C SER A 308 -2.22 -11.20 -1.31
N PHE A 309 -1.09 -10.61 -1.70
CA PHE A 309 -0.40 -9.55 -0.95
C PHE A 309 -1.01 -8.16 -1.14
N SER A 310 -2.23 -8.09 -1.69
CA SER A 310 -3.07 -6.88 -1.76
C SER A 310 -4.31 -7.02 -0.86
N ASP A 311 -5.15 -5.99 -0.85
CA ASP A 311 -6.44 -6.06 -0.13
C ASP A 311 -7.51 -6.90 -0.84
N LEU A 312 -7.28 -7.34 -2.09
CA LEU A 312 -8.29 -8.02 -2.90
C LEU A 312 -8.90 -9.26 -2.22
N PRO A 313 -8.13 -10.17 -1.59
CA PRO A 313 -8.72 -11.28 -0.85
C PRO A 313 -9.63 -10.81 0.29
N LEU A 314 -9.21 -9.78 1.03
CA LEU A 314 -9.99 -9.22 2.14
C LEU A 314 -11.28 -8.55 1.64
N VAL A 315 -11.22 -7.84 0.49
CA VAL A 315 -12.38 -7.23 -0.17
C VAL A 315 -13.40 -8.31 -0.55
N ILE A 316 -12.95 -9.40 -1.19
CA ILE A 316 -13.79 -10.53 -1.58
C ILE A 316 -14.48 -11.13 -0.35
N SER A 317 -13.73 -11.42 0.72
CA SER A 317 -14.29 -11.97 1.95
C SER A 317 -15.27 -10.99 2.63
N ALA A 318 -14.94 -9.69 2.67
CA ALA A 318 -15.82 -8.69 3.27
C ALA A 318 -17.15 -8.50 2.51
N LEU A 319 -17.14 -8.70 1.20
CA LEU A 319 -18.32 -8.68 0.34
C LEU A 319 -19.08 -10.01 0.33
N GLY A 320 -18.59 -11.05 1.00
CA GLY A 320 -19.19 -12.39 1.05
C GLY A 320 -19.14 -13.11 -0.31
N LEU A 321 -18.10 -12.88 -1.09
CA LEU A 321 -17.92 -13.42 -2.45
C LEU A 321 -16.96 -14.62 -2.51
N ASP A 322 -16.47 -15.10 -1.36
CA ASP A 322 -15.59 -16.27 -1.29
C ASP A 322 -16.22 -17.46 -2.00
N GLY A 323 -15.49 -18.07 -2.93
CA GLY A 323 -15.94 -19.20 -3.74
C GLY A 323 -17.05 -18.90 -4.74
N LYS A 324 -17.44 -17.64 -4.95
CA LYS A 324 -18.52 -17.23 -5.87
C LYS A 324 -18.02 -16.57 -7.16
N LEU A 325 -16.73 -16.25 -7.20
CA LEU A 325 -16.10 -15.62 -8.36
C LEU A 325 -15.61 -16.68 -9.37
N PRO A 326 -15.39 -16.30 -10.63
CA PRO A 326 -14.83 -17.19 -11.66
C PRO A 326 -13.50 -17.84 -11.20
N ALA A 327 -13.22 -19.06 -11.67
CA ALA A 327 -12.01 -19.81 -11.26
C ALA A 327 -10.70 -19.08 -11.53
N GLN A 328 -10.64 -18.26 -12.58
CA GLN A 328 -9.47 -17.42 -12.91
C GLN A 328 -9.07 -16.45 -11.77
N VAL A 329 -10.02 -16.07 -10.92
CA VAL A 329 -9.72 -15.23 -9.74
C VAL A 329 -8.84 -16.00 -8.74
N GLY A 330 -9.04 -17.31 -8.62
CA GLY A 330 -8.20 -18.18 -7.79
C GLY A 330 -6.74 -18.26 -8.27
N GLU A 331 -6.50 -18.14 -9.58
CA GLU A 331 -5.14 -18.10 -10.12
C GLU A 331 -4.39 -16.81 -9.73
N LEU A 332 -5.13 -15.73 -9.51
CA LEU A 332 -4.58 -14.42 -9.14
C LEU A 332 -4.45 -14.24 -7.62
N LEU A 333 -5.39 -14.80 -6.86
CA LEU A 333 -5.55 -14.55 -5.42
C LEU A 333 -5.28 -15.77 -4.54
N GLY A 334 -5.07 -16.95 -5.14
CA GLY A 334 -5.01 -18.19 -4.37
C GLY A 334 -6.35 -18.55 -3.74
N SER A 335 -6.32 -19.41 -2.73
CA SER A 335 -7.50 -19.90 -2.02
C SER A 335 -7.49 -19.57 -0.53
N ILE A 336 -6.48 -18.84 -0.04
CA ILE A 336 -6.39 -18.41 1.36
C ILE A 336 -7.47 -17.36 1.67
N GLU A 337 -8.14 -17.52 2.81
CA GLU A 337 -9.20 -16.59 3.23
C GLU A 337 -8.62 -15.18 3.50
N GLY A 338 -9.34 -14.13 3.07
CA GLY A 338 -8.80 -12.78 3.04
C GLY A 338 -8.39 -12.21 4.40
N ARG A 339 -9.16 -12.46 5.48
CA ARG A 339 -8.77 -12.04 6.85
C ARG A 339 -7.54 -12.79 7.34
N ARG A 340 -7.43 -14.07 6.96
CA ARG A 340 -6.29 -14.91 7.30
C ARG A 340 -5.03 -14.40 6.63
N MET A 341 -5.11 -14.11 5.32
CA MET A 341 -4.00 -13.54 4.54
C MET A 341 -3.55 -12.19 5.07
N THR A 342 -4.49 -11.26 5.32
CA THR A 342 -4.17 -9.96 5.91
C THR A 342 -3.53 -10.11 7.29
N GLY A 343 -4.02 -11.04 8.11
CA GLY A 343 -3.50 -11.31 9.45
C GLY A 343 -2.07 -11.84 9.45
N LEU A 344 -1.77 -12.80 8.58
CA LEU A 344 -0.42 -13.37 8.46
C LEU A 344 0.57 -12.34 7.90
N THR A 345 0.22 -11.65 6.81
CA THR A 345 1.10 -10.63 6.22
C THR A 345 1.41 -9.52 7.23
N THR A 346 0.38 -8.99 7.91
CA THR A 346 0.58 -8.00 8.98
C THR A 346 1.49 -8.52 10.08
N THR A 347 1.32 -9.77 10.52
CA THR A 347 2.11 -10.33 11.63
C THR A 347 3.58 -10.50 11.27
N TYR A 348 3.88 -11.05 10.10
CA TYR A 348 5.27 -11.24 9.64
C TYR A 348 5.97 -9.91 9.34
N VAL A 349 5.28 -8.99 8.66
CA VAL A 349 5.80 -7.65 8.41
C VAL A 349 6.05 -6.91 9.74
N ALA A 350 5.10 -6.96 10.69
CA ALA A 350 5.28 -6.32 12.01
C ALA A 350 6.44 -6.96 12.80
N ALA A 351 6.62 -8.29 12.75
CA ALA A 351 7.75 -8.95 13.41
C ALA A 351 9.09 -8.46 12.85
N PHE A 352 9.20 -8.35 11.52
CA PHE A 352 10.37 -7.78 10.87
C PHE A 352 10.61 -6.31 11.26
N LEU A 353 9.57 -5.49 11.19
CA LEU A 353 9.64 -4.07 11.54
C LEU A 353 10.01 -3.84 13.02
N ASP A 354 9.46 -4.66 13.94
CA ASP A 354 9.82 -4.60 15.37
C ASP A 354 11.30 -4.93 15.55
N MET A 355 11.83 -5.91 14.85
CA MET A 355 13.24 -6.29 14.90
C MET A 355 14.14 -5.14 14.44
N VAL A 356 13.89 -4.57 13.25
CA VAL A 356 14.80 -3.59 12.66
C VAL A 356 14.62 -2.16 13.18
N LEU A 357 13.43 -1.80 13.68
CA LEU A 357 13.12 -0.43 14.08
C LEU A 357 12.98 -0.25 15.59
N LYS A 358 12.56 -1.30 16.33
CA LYS A 358 12.28 -1.22 17.78
C LYS A 358 13.16 -2.14 18.63
N GLY A 359 14.10 -2.89 18.02
CA GLY A 359 14.98 -3.82 18.74
C GLY A 359 14.27 -5.08 19.24
N GLY A 360 13.22 -5.49 18.52
CA GLY A 360 12.52 -6.74 18.76
C GLY A 360 13.41 -7.96 18.51
N LYS A 361 12.95 -9.11 18.95
CA LYS A 361 13.69 -10.37 18.82
C LYS A 361 13.17 -11.21 17.67
N GLU A 362 14.03 -12.02 17.10
CA GLU A 362 13.74 -12.93 16.00
C GLU A 362 12.74 -14.06 16.37
N ASP A 363 12.59 -14.38 17.66
CA ASP A 363 11.61 -15.35 18.15
C ASP A 363 10.14 -14.98 17.80
N ALA A 364 9.89 -13.74 17.40
CA ALA A 364 8.60 -13.29 16.88
C ALA A 364 8.17 -14.08 15.63
N PHE A 365 9.11 -14.47 14.76
CA PHE A 365 8.82 -15.29 13.57
C PHE A 365 8.39 -16.70 13.93
N SER A 366 9.04 -17.34 14.91
CA SER A 366 8.63 -18.68 15.40
C SER A 366 7.23 -18.65 16.01
N LYS A 367 6.89 -17.57 16.74
CA LYS A 367 5.52 -17.36 17.28
C LYS A 367 4.50 -17.13 16.15
N ALA A 368 4.88 -16.39 15.11
CA ALA A 368 4.04 -16.22 13.93
C ALA A 368 3.79 -17.55 13.22
N GLY A 369 4.83 -18.36 13.00
CA GLY A 369 4.72 -19.69 12.39
C GLY A 369 3.82 -20.65 13.16
N SER A 370 3.86 -20.60 14.51
CA SER A 370 2.95 -21.41 15.34
C SER A 370 1.46 -21.02 15.16
N ARG A 371 1.18 -19.79 14.74
CA ARG A 371 -0.17 -19.26 14.49
C ARG A 371 -0.62 -19.44 13.04
N PHE A 372 0.33 -19.32 12.10
CA PHE A 372 0.08 -19.32 10.66
C PHE A 372 0.84 -20.45 9.99
N THR A 373 0.23 -21.64 10.02
CA THR A 373 0.80 -22.88 9.48
C THR A 373 0.88 -22.89 7.95
N GLU A 374 0.29 -21.89 7.30
CA GLU A 374 0.39 -21.64 5.87
C GLU A 374 1.74 -21.03 5.46
N VAL A 375 2.54 -20.56 6.42
CA VAL A 375 3.83 -19.93 6.14
C VAL A 375 4.97 -20.87 6.48
N ASP A 376 5.74 -21.25 5.48
CA ASP A 376 6.99 -22.00 5.64
C ASP A 376 8.18 -21.03 5.59
N GLU A 377 9.13 -21.17 6.53
CA GLU A 377 10.45 -20.55 6.43
C GLU A 377 11.30 -21.41 5.50
N VAL A 378 11.74 -20.82 4.37
CA VAL A 378 12.49 -21.53 3.31
C VAL A 378 13.99 -21.40 3.54
N ALA A 379 14.46 -20.23 3.98
CA ALA A 379 15.87 -19.94 4.21
C ALA A 379 16.08 -18.74 5.18
#